data_8ba609096a0df6f3f508db07006eb6ce
#
_entry.id   8ba609096a0df6f3f508db07006eb6ce
#
_cell.length_a   1.000
_cell.length_b   1.000
_cell.length_c   1.000
_cell.angle_alpha   90.00
_cell.angle_beta   90.00
_cell.angle_gamma   90.00
#
_symmetry.space_group_name_H-M   'P 1'
#
loop_
_entity.id
_entity.type
_entity.pdbx_description
1 polymer ?
#
loop_
_entity_poly.entity_id
_entity_poly.type
_entity_poly.pdbx_seq_one_letter_code
_entity_poly.pdbx_strand_id
1 'polypeptide(L)'
;MCGIAGSIDLAGKRLPDRAMLQRMAAALVHRGPDDSGFLSAPGVGFAHRRLSIVGLLDGRQPIYNEDRTVAVICNGEFFDHPERRAELEAKGHVFSTHSDSEILVHLYEEYGEELFSHLKGQFAFALVDLTRGIVLLGRDRVGICPLFWSRQGDTVYFASEIKALIASGAVRPDADPRGLDHLFTFFALSSRRTAFKGVQALEPGHYLRIELPQGRGLASPVERKYWDFDFPDWGDELDGDVEQLTDSFQSVFERAVDIRLRADVPVVGYLSGGVDSAFVLATAARVAGRPVPSF
;
A
#
# COMPACT_ATOMS: atom_id res chain seq x y z
N MET A 1 -4.87 -7.98 6.83
CA MET A 1 -4.01 -7.09 5.99
C MET A 1 -2.63 -7.73 5.86
N CYS A 2 -2.09 -7.75 4.65
CA CYS A 2 -0.76 -8.29 4.38
C CYS A 2 0.37 -7.51 5.08
N GLY A 3 1.59 -8.01 4.99
CA GLY A 3 2.80 -7.33 5.43
C GLY A 3 3.85 -7.31 4.33
N ILE A 4 4.42 -6.15 4.05
CA ILE A 4 5.54 -5.98 3.12
C ILE A 4 6.78 -5.49 3.85
N ALA A 5 7.95 -5.92 3.40
CA ALA A 5 9.23 -5.46 3.89
C ALA A 5 10.31 -5.63 2.82
N GLY A 6 11.41 -4.91 2.94
CA GLY A 6 12.51 -5.08 2.01
C GLY A 6 13.70 -4.18 2.26
N SER A 7 14.69 -4.34 1.39
CA SER A 7 15.90 -3.53 1.36
C SER A 7 16.29 -3.17 -0.07
N ILE A 8 16.80 -1.97 -0.27
CA ILE A 8 17.24 -1.43 -1.55
C ILE A 8 18.66 -0.91 -1.38
N ASP A 9 19.64 -1.56 -2.02
CA ASP A 9 21.02 -1.10 -2.09
C ASP A 9 21.13 0.04 -3.11
N LEU A 10 21.41 1.23 -2.64
CA LEU A 10 21.45 2.43 -3.48
C LEU A 10 22.57 2.41 -4.53
N ALA A 11 23.53 1.51 -4.41
CA ALA A 11 24.52 1.24 -5.46
C ALA A 11 23.99 0.27 -6.53
N GLY A 12 22.87 -0.40 -6.31
CA GLY A 12 22.22 -1.31 -7.25
C GLY A 12 22.97 -2.63 -7.51
N LYS A 13 23.88 -3.02 -6.64
CA LYS A 13 24.82 -4.12 -6.92
C LYS A 13 24.74 -5.30 -5.97
N ARG A 14 24.54 -5.01 -4.67
CA ARG A 14 24.57 -6.06 -3.66
C ARG A 14 23.29 -6.90 -3.71
N LEU A 15 23.45 -8.20 -3.67
CA LEU A 15 22.30 -9.07 -3.40
C LEU A 15 21.83 -8.86 -1.96
N PRO A 16 20.52 -8.85 -1.72
CA PRO A 16 19.99 -8.72 -0.37
C PRO A 16 20.32 -9.95 0.47
N ASP A 17 20.58 -9.75 1.75
CA ASP A 17 20.71 -10.83 2.72
C ASP A 17 19.35 -11.53 2.91
N ARG A 18 19.25 -12.77 2.45
CA ARG A 18 18.02 -13.57 2.55
C ARG A 18 17.61 -13.81 4.01
N ALA A 19 18.58 -14.05 4.90
CA ALA A 19 18.28 -14.26 6.32
C ALA A 19 17.70 -13.00 6.98
N MET A 20 18.18 -11.82 6.58
CA MET A 20 17.61 -10.54 6.98
C MET A 20 16.15 -10.41 6.50
N LEU A 21 15.88 -10.64 5.22
CA LEU A 21 14.51 -10.60 4.68
C LEU A 21 13.57 -11.56 5.39
N GLN A 22 14.06 -12.77 5.74
CA GLN A 22 13.28 -13.73 6.52
C GLN A 22 12.97 -13.22 7.94
N ARG A 23 13.93 -12.60 8.63
CA ARG A 23 13.68 -11.98 9.95
C ARG A 23 12.64 -10.85 9.85
N MET A 24 12.75 -9.98 8.83
CA MET A 24 11.78 -8.92 8.59
C MET A 24 10.38 -9.49 8.33
N ALA A 25 10.26 -10.52 7.48
CA ALA A 25 8.99 -11.20 7.22
C ALA A 25 8.42 -11.87 8.48
N ALA A 26 9.27 -12.52 9.29
CA ALA A 26 8.85 -13.17 10.53
C ALA A 26 8.22 -12.19 11.51
N ALA A 27 8.71 -10.95 11.57
CA ALA A 27 8.13 -9.88 12.40
C ALA A 27 6.71 -9.44 11.94
N LEU A 28 6.29 -9.83 10.72
CA LEU A 28 5.00 -9.47 10.12
C LEU A 28 4.00 -10.63 10.02
N VAL A 29 4.29 -11.80 10.61
CA VAL A 29 3.43 -13.03 10.52
C VAL A 29 1.99 -12.76 10.98
N HIS A 30 1.79 -11.95 12.04
CA HIS A 30 0.46 -11.59 12.56
C HIS A 30 -0.39 -10.80 11.54
N ARG A 31 0.24 -10.12 10.55
CA ARG A 31 -0.48 -9.44 9.47
C ARG A 31 -0.87 -10.39 8.35
N GLY A 32 -0.01 -11.33 8.02
CA GLY A 32 -0.20 -12.27 6.92
C GLY A 32 0.26 -13.67 7.31
N PRO A 33 -0.61 -14.45 7.95
CA PRO A 33 -0.26 -15.80 8.42
C PRO A 33 -0.24 -16.84 7.30
N ASP A 34 -0.96 -16.61 6.19
CA ASP A 34 -1.32 -17.66 5.24
C ASP A 34 -0.16 -18.07 4.33
N ASP A 35 0.64 -17.11 3.84
CA ASP A 35 1.76 -17.40 2.94
C ASP A 35 2.89 -16.38 3.09
N SER A 36 4.04 -16.69 2.48
CA SER A 36 5.18 -15.79 2.40
C SER A 36 5.87 -15.91 1.04
N GLY A 37 6.39 -14.79 0.55
CA GLY A 37 7.15 -14.74 -0.68
C GLY A 37 8.31 -13.78 -0.63
N PHE A 38 9.30 -14.01 -1.49
CA PHE A 38 10.56 -13.27 -1.49
C PHE A 38 11.01 -13.00 -2.92
N LEU A 39 11.52 -11.79 -3.16
CA LEU A 39 12.28 -11.42 -4.36
C LEU A 39 13.70 -11.10 -3.94
N SER A 40 14.66 -11.54 -4.74
CA SER A 40 16.08 -11.25 -4.57
C SER A 40 16.67 -10.97 -5.94
N ALA A 41 17.07 -9.73 -6.17
CA ALA A 41 17.76 -9.27 -7.37
C ALA A 41 18.91 -8.34 -6.98
N PRO A 42 19.89 -8.09 -7.85
CA PRO A 42 20.94 -7.11 -7.56
C PRO A 42 20.33 -5.75 -7.17
N GLY A 43 20.69 -5.26 -6.01
CA GLY A 43 20.19 -4.00 -5.47
C GLY A 43 18.85 -4.07 -4.77
N VAL A 44 18.04 -5.13 -4.92
CA VAL A 44 16.65 -5.15 -4.42
C VAL A 44 16.30 -6.46 -3.75
N GLY A 45 15.75 -6.36 -2.53
CA GLY A 45 15.20 -7.49 -1.80
C GLY A 45 13.82 -7.17 -1.25
N PHE A 46 12.83 -7.98 -1.61
CA PHE A 46 11.46 -7.87 -1.12
C PHE A 46 11.06 -9.11 -0.32
N ALA A 47 10.24 -8.90 0.69
CA ALA A 47 9.62 -9.94 1.50
C ALA A 47 8.13 -9.60 1.72
N HIS A 48 7.28 -10.58 1.52
CA HIS A 48 5.83 -10.47 1.65
C HIS A 48 5.28 -11.50 2.63
N ARG A 49 4.29 -11.08 3.42
CA ARG A 49 3.45 -11.95 4.25
C ARG A 49 2.00 -11.76 3.83
N ARG A 50 1.32 -12.84 3.46
CA ARG A 50 0.00 -12.82 2.87
C ARG A 50 -1.11 -13.11 3.88
N LEU A 51 -2.16 -12.29 3.83
CA LEU A 51 -3.51 -12.61 4.27
C LEU A 51 -4.35 -12.72 2.99
N SER A 52 -4.88 -13.90 2.71
CA SER A 52 -5.59 -14.19 1.45
C SER A 52 -7.03 -13.71 1.53
N ILE A 53 -7.39 -12.70 0.72
CA ILE A 53 -8.73 -12.10 0.65
C ILE A 53 -9.27 -12.15 -0.78
N VAL A 54 -8.45 -11.85 -1.79
CA VAL A 54 -8.74 -11.92 -3.21
C VAL A 54 -7.72 -12.81 -3.89
N GLY A 55 -8.14 -13.64 -4.87
CA GLY A 55 -7.27 -14.58 -5.56
C GLY A 55 -6.71 -15.65 -4.61
N LEU A 56 -7.56 -16.32 -3.82
CA LEU A 56 -7.16 -17.19 -2.71
C LEU A 56 -6.12 -18.24 -3.09
N LEU A 57 -6.21 -18.80 -4.30
CA LEU A 57 -5.38 -19.93 -4.75
C LEU A 57 -4.09 -19.48 -5.43
N ASP A 58 -4.08 -18.38 -6.16
CA ASP A 58 -3.01 -17.99 -7.06
C ASP A 58 -2.39 -16.60 -6.80
N GLY A 59 -2.97 -15.79 -5.91
CA GLY A 59 -2.49 -14.44 -5.58
C GLY A 59 -1.23 -14.41 -4.71
N ARG A 60 -0.33 -15.40 -4.83
CA ARG A 60 0.95 -15.39 -4.13
C ARG A 60 1.85 -14.28 -4.65
N GLN A 61 2.50 -13.56 -3.73
CA GLN A 61 3.41 -12.46 -4.07
C GLN A 61 4.87 -12.84 -3.79
N PRO A 62 5.85 -12.28 -4.52
CA PRO A 62 5.74 -11.21 -5.52
C PRO A 62 4.98 -11.62 -6.79
N ILE A 63 4.18 -10.68 -7.34
CA ILE A 63 3.52 -10.82 -8.63
C ILE A 63 4.40 -10.16 -9.70
N TYR A 64 4.41 -10.74 -10.90
CA TYR A 64 5.22 -10.29 -12.02
C TYR A 64 4.35 -10.00 -13.24
N ASN A 65 4.85 -9.12 -14.12
CA ASN A 65 4.33 -9.01 -15.47
C ASN A 65 4.74 -10.23 -16.32
N GLU A 66 4.32 -10.30 -17.59
CA GLU A 66 4.45 -11.45 -18.49
C GLU A 66 5.90 -11.90 -18.69
N ASP A 67 6.81 -10.94 -18.90
CA ASP A 67 8.24 -11.20 -19.17
C ASP A 67 9.10 -11.19 -17.88
N ARG A 68 8.47 -11.00 -16.71
CA ARG A 68 9.09 -10.97 -15.38
C ARG A 68 10.14 -9.86 -15.19
N THR A 69 10.02 -8.77 -15.95
CA THR A 69 10.87 -7.58 -15.80
C THR A 69 10.36 -6.63 -14.72
N VAL A 70 9.06 -6.65 -14.45
CA VAL A 70 8.42 -5.87 -13.38
C VAL A 70 7.89 -6.80 -12.31
N ALA A 71 8.15 -6.46 -11.05
CA ALA A 71 7.65 -7.23 -9.91
C ALA A 71 7.08 -6.33 -8.82
N VAL A 72 6.04 -6.81 -8.13
CA VAL A 72 5.39 -6.06 -7.04
C VAL A 72 5.11 -6.93 -5.82
N ILE A 73 5.22 -6.32 -4.65
CA ILE A 73 4.61 -6.80 -3.40
C ILE A 73 3.68 -5.71 -2.87
N CYS A 74 2.50 -6.11 -2.42
CA CYS A 74 1.46 -5.19 -1.98
C CYS A 74 0.81 -5.66 -0.67
N ASN A 75 0.57 -4.71 0.22
CA ASN A 75 -0.36 -4.80 1.32
C ASN A 75 -1.51 -3.86 1.01
N GLY A 76 -2.61 -4.39 0.50
CA GLY A 76 -3.72 -3.52 0.10
C GLY A 76 -4.83 -4.25 -0.61
N GLU A 77 -5.73 -3.46 -1.15
CA GLU A 77 -6.88 -3.88 -1.92
C GLU A 77 -7.25 -2.79 -2.92
N PHE A 78 -7.43 -3.17 -4.19
CA PHE A 78 -7.83 -2.29 -5.27
C PHE A 78 -9.29 -2.51 -5.62
N PHE A 79 -10.13 -1.53 -5.31
CA PHE A 79 -11.59 -1.69 -5.34
C PHE A 79 -12.17 -1.80 -6.75
N ASP A 80 -11.53 -1.20 -7.75
CA ASP A 80 -11.94 -1.22 -9.15
C ASP A 80 -11.10 -2.19 -10.01
N HIS A 81 -10.46 -3.18 -9.37
CA HIS A 81 -9.59 -4.13 -10.08
C HIS A 81 -10.29 -4.91 -11.20
N PRO A 82 -11.58 -5.31 -11.13
CA PRO A 82 -12.20 -6.02 -12.25
C PRO A 82 -12.32 -5.15 -13.49
N GLU A 83 -12.69 -3.88 -13.32
CA GLU A 83 -12.82 -2.91 -14.40
C GLU A 83 -11.43 -2.59 -15.00
N ARG A 84 -10.42 -2.39 -14.16
CA ARG A 84 -9.03 -2.16 -14.60
C ARG A 84 -8.45 -3.35 -15.32
N ARG A 85 -8.71 -4.56 -14.83
CA ARG A 85 -8.29 -5.79 -15.49
C ARG A 85 -8.86 -5.88 -16.91
N ALA A 86 -10.15 -5.66 -17.08
CA ALA A 86 -10.78 -5.69 -18.40
C ALA A 86 -10.19 -4.64 -19.37
N GLU A 87 -9.88 -3.43 -18.90
CA GLU A 87 -9.22 -2.40 -19.69
C GLU A 87 -7.80 -2.82 -20.12
N LEU A 88 -7.02 -3.41 -19.22
CA LEU A 88 -5.65 -3.85 -19.48
C LEU A 88 -5.61 -5.08 -20.39
N GLU A 89 -6.50 -6.06 -20.20
CA GLU A 89 -6.67 -7.21 -21.09
C GLU A 89 -7.04 -6.77 -22.51
N ALA A 90 -7.90 -5.75 -22.66
CA ALA A 90 -8.23 -5.17 -23.96
C ALA A 90 -7.05 -4.49 -24.67
N LYS A 91 -6.02 -4.08 -23.91
CA LYS A 91 -4.74 -3.55 -24.43
C LYS A 91 -3.71 -4.64 -24.71
N GLY A 92 -4.00 -5.89 -24.38
CA GLY A 92 -3.17 -7.05 -24.68
C GLY A 92 -2.36 -7.60 -23.50
N HIS A 93 -2.55 -7.07 -22.29
CA HIS A 93 -1.91 -7.63 -21.09
C HIS A 93 -2.50 -8.99 -20.73
N VAL A 94 -1.65 -9.88 -20.23
CA VAL A 94 -2.03 -11.25 -19.86
C VAL A 94 -1.84 -11.45 -18.36
N PHE A 95 -2.97 -11.54 -17.66
CA PHE A 95 -2.97 -11.77 -16.22
C PHE A 95 -2.71 -13.24 -15.88
N SER A 96 -1.84 -13.49 -14.94
CA SER A 96 -1.42 -14.81 -14.46
C SER A 96 -2.14 -15.25 -13.18
N THR A 97 -2.76 -14.30 -12.45
CA THR A 97 -3.46 -14.55 -11.19
C THR A 97 -4.85 -13.90 -11.19
N HIS A 98 -5.64 -14.21 -10.16
CA HIS A 98 -6.91 -13.52 -9.88
C HIS A 98 -6.75 -12.45 -8.78
N SER A 99 -5.51 -12.16 -8.37
CA SER A 99 -5.24 -11.12 -7.37
C SER A 99 -5.51 -9.74 -7.94
N ASP A 100 -6.15 -8.90 -7.16
CA ASP A 100 -6.34 -7.48 -7.43
C ASP A 100 -5.01 -6.72 -7.58
N SER A 101 -3.98 -7.17 -6.85
CA SER A 101 -2.66 -6.54 -6.85
C SER A 101 -1.90 -6.70 -8.19
N GLU A 102 -2.30 -7.61 -9.07
CA GLU A 102 -1.65 -7.81 -10.37
C GLU A 102 -1.85 -6.61 -11.31
N ILE A 103 -2.92 -5.84 -11.14
CA ILE A 103 -3.12 -4.61 -11.93
C ILE A 103 -1.93 -3.65 -11.82
N LEU A 104 -1.15 -3.69 -10.71
CA LEU A 104 -0.04 -2.78 -10.48
C LEU A 104 1.09 -2.93 -11.50
N VAL A 105 1.46 -4.16 -11.85
CA VAL A 105 2.54 -4.40 -12.81
C VAL A 105 2.13 -3.94 -14.21
N HIS A 106 0.89 -4.23 -14.63
CA HIS A 106 0.39 -3.84 -15.94
C HIS A 106 0.08 -2.34 -16.05
N LEU A 107 -0.44 -1.71 -14.99
CA LEU A 107 -0.59 -0.25 -14.93
C LEU A 107 0.77 0.46 -15.01
N TYR A 108 1.81 -0.12 -14.39
CA TYR A 108 3.15 0.45 -14.49
C TYR A 108 3.71 0.35 -15.91
N GLU A 109 3.48 -0.75 -16.62
CA GLU A 109 3.89 -0.90 -18.03
C GLU A 109 3.24 0.15 -18.92
N GLU A 110 1.94 0.41 -18.72
CA GLU A 110 1.19 1.38 -19.51
C GLU A 110 1.52 2.83 -19.20
N TYR A 111 1.63 3.15 -17.91
CA TYR A 111 1.63 4.55 -17.45
C TYR A 111 2.89 4.96 -16.67
N GLY A 112 3.81 4.03 -16.40
CA GLY A 112 4.98 4.32 -15.57
C GLY A 112 4.57 4.85 -14.19
N GLU A 113 5.14 5.97 -13.78
CA GLU A 113 4.82 6.61 -12.50
C GLU A 113 3.42 7.22 -12.45
N GLU A 114 2.77 7.47 -13.58
CA GLU A 114 1.39 7.98 -13.62
C GLU A 114 0.37 6.91 -13.20
N LEU A 115 0.79 5.64 -13.00
CA LEU A 115 -0.07 4.58 -12.47
C LEU A 115 -0.85 5.02 -11.22
N PHE A 116 -0.25 5.89 -10.37
CA PHE A 116 -0.90 6.35 -9.14
C PHE A 116 -2.22 7.09 -9.37
N SER A 117 -2.38 7.77 -10.50
CA SER A 117 -3.63 8.45 -10.87
C SER A 117 -4.76 7.46 -11.21
N HIS A 118 -4.40 6.24 -11.60
CA HIS A 118 -5.31 5.17 -11.99
C HIS A 118 -5.70 4.24 -10.82
N LEU A 119 -5.10 4.41 -9.64
CA LEU A 119 -5.34 3.55 -8.48
C LEU A 119 -6.51 4.05 -7.63
N LYS A 120 -7.44 3.14 -7.33
CA LYS A 120 -8.52 3.33 -6.34
C LYS A 120 -8.48 2.19 -5.36
N GLY A 121 -8.03 2.48 -4.14
CA GLY A 121 -7.86 1.43 -3.14
C GLY A 121 -7.24 1.94 -1.85
N GLN A 122 -7.00 1.00 -0.98
CA GLN A 122 -6.19 1.14 0.22
C GLN A 122 -4.94 0.29 0.03
N PHE A 123 -3.76 0.90 0.00
CA PHE A 123 -2.55 0.17 -0.35
C PHE A 123 -1.26 0.76 0.21
N ALA A 124 -0.32 -0.13 0.45
CA ALA A 124 1.11 0.16 0.48
C ALA A 124 1.81 -0.90 -0.36
N PHE A 125 2.60 -0.51 -1.36
CA PHE A 125 3.29 -1.45 -2.23
C PHE A 125 4.76 -1.10 -2.45
N ALA A 126 5.53 -2.09 -2.85
CA ALA A 126 6.86 -1.94 -3.41
C ALA A 126 6.90 -2.61 -4.79
N LEU A 127 7.20 -1.83 -5.81
CA LEU A 127 7.33 -2.27 -7.19
C LEU A 127 8.78 -2.07 -7.64
N VAL A 128 9.30 -2.99 -8.42
CA VAL A 128 10.61 -2.87 -9.08
C VAL A 128 10.51 -3.16 -10.56
N ASP A 129 11.07 -2.28 -11.37
CA ASP A 129 11.41 -2.50 -12.77
C ASP A 129 12.88 -2.91 -12.83
N LEU A 130 13.13 -4.18 -13.06
CA LEU A 130 14.48 -4.78 -13.08
C LEU A 130 15.30 -4.33 -14.32
N THR A 131 14.63 -3.93 -15.39
CA THR A 131 15.27 -3.49 -16.64
C THR A 131 15.75 -2.05 -16.52
N ARG A 132 14.89 -1.17 -16.00
CA ARG A 132 15.21 0.26 -15.82
C ARG A 132 15.93 0.55 -14.51
N GLY A 133 15.92 -0.39 -13.56
CA GLY A 133 16.45 -0.19 -12.22
C GLY A 133 15.61 0.80 -11.37
N ILE A 134 14.33 0.91 -11.65
CA ILE A 134 13.42 1.80 -10.91
C ILE A 134 12.72 1.03 -9.80
N VAL A 135 12.74 1.57 -8.59
CA VAL A 135 11.96 1.07 -7.46
C VAL A 135 10.98 2.14 -7.01
N LEU A 136 9.70 1.76 -6.85
CA LEU A 136 8.65 2.61 -6.33
C LEU A 136 8.12 2.03 -5.03
N LEU A 137 8.08 2.83 -3.98
CA LEU A 137 7.34 2.53 -2.75
C LEU A 137 6.14 3.46 -2.69
N GLY A 138 4.93 2.93 -2.85
CA GLY A 138 3.71 3.74 -2.92
C GLY A 138 2.83 3.56 -1.70
N ARG A 139 2.12 4.63 -1.28
CA ARG A 139 1.14 4.62 -0.20
C ARG A 139 -0.15 5.28 -0.64
N ASP A 140 -1.29 4.74 -0.23
CA ASP A 140 -2.60 5.22 -0.62
C ASP A 140 -2.89 6.68 -0.19
N ARG A 141 -3.92 7.27 -0.82
CA ARG A 141 -4.27 8.70 -0.71
C ARG A 141 -4.44 9.19 0.71
N VAL A 142 -5.06 8.40 1.59
CA VAL A 142 -5.35 8.79 2.97
C VAL A 142 -4.52 8.01 4.01
N GLY A 143 -3.59 7.15 3.53
CA GLY A 143 -2.63 6.43 4.37
C GLY A 143 -3.25 5.32 5.23
N ILE A 144 -4.31 4.65 4.73
CA ILE A 144 -4.94 3.51 5.42
C ILE A 144 -3.92 2.39 5.64
N CYS A 145 -3.12 2.08 4.61
CA CYS A 145 -2.05 1.11 4.74
C CYS A 145 -0.76 1.78 5.21
N PRO A 146 -0.13 1.28 6.29
CA PRO A 146 1.11 1.86 6.78
C PRO A 146 2.30 1.47 5.92
N LEU A 147 3.24 2.41 5.74
CA LEU A 147 4.54 2.16 5.14
C LEU A 147 5.60 3.05 5.79
N PHE A 148 6.61 2.40 6.35
CA PHE A 148 7.74 3.04 7.01
C PHE A 148 9.03 2.73 6.26
N TRP A 149 9.98 3.66 6.30
CA TRP A 149 11.28 3.47 5.70
C TRP A 149 12.40 4.13 6.51
N SER A 150 13.62 3.66 6.31
CA SER A 150 14.82 4.19 6.95
C SER A 150 16.00 4.03 6.02
N ARG A 151 16.83 5.06 5.88
CA ARG A 151 18.11 4.97 5.19
C ARG A 151 19.22 4.71 6.20
N GLN A 152 19.96 3.62 6.01
CA GLN A 152 21.12 3.27 6.80
C GLN A 152 22.35 3.12 5.87
N GLY A 153 23.21 4.14 5.87
CA GLY A 153 24.32 4.23 4.91
C GLY A 153 23.79 4.27 3.46
N ASP A 154 24.21 3.28 2.68
CA ASP A 154 23.86 3.14 1.28
C ASP A 154 22.68 2.16 1.05
N THR A 155 21.87 1.90 2.07
CA THR A 155 20.72 1.00 1.95
C THR A 155 19.48 1.67 2.50
N VAL A 156 18.37 1.57 1.75
CA VAL A 156 17.02 1.90 2.21
C VAL A 156 16.35 0.61 2.64
N TYR A 157 15.80 0.62 3.86
CA TYR A 157 14.95 -0.43 4.41
C TYR A 157 13.52 0.09 4.45
N PHE A 158 12.54 -0.73 4.10
CA PHE A 158 11.13 -0.38 4.21
C PHE A 158 10.30 -1.53 4.79
N ALA A 159 9.20 -1.21 5.45
CA ALA A 159 8.27 -2.21 5.97
C ALA A 159 6.90 -1.61 6.31
N SER A 160 5.88 -2.47 6.35
CA SER A 160 4.54 -2.13 6.87
C SER A 160 4.55 -1.74 8.36
N GLU A 161 5.50 -2.24 9.14
CA GLU A 161 5.62 -1.95 10.57
C GLU A 161 7.09 -1.74 10.98
N ILE A 162 7.32 -0.81 11.90
CA ILE A 162 8.66 -0.43 12.36
C ILE A 162 9.44 -1.60 12.96
N LYS A 163 8.75 -2.52 13.66
CA LYS A 163 9.41 -3.72 14.23
C LYS A 163 10.07 -4.59 13.18
N ALA A 164 9.56 -4.62 11.94
CA ALA A 164 10.21 -5.34 10.85
C ALA A 164 11.48 -4.62 10.36
N LEU A 165 11.51 -3.28 10.39
CA LEU A 165 12.73 -2.52 10.15
C LEU A 165 13.81 -2.84 11.21
N ILE A 166 13.41 -2.89 12.48
CA ILE A 166 14.32 -3.25 13.60
C ILE A 166 14.81 -4.70 13.44
N ALA A 167 13.94 -5.62 13.02
CA ALA A 167 14.30 -7.02 12.79
C ALA A 167 15.31 -7.23 11.64
N SER A 168 15.52 -6.22 10.78
CA SER A 168 16.62 -6.24 9.80
C SER A 168 17.99 -6.32 10.48
N GLY A 169 18.12 -5.79 11.71
CA GLY A 169 19.38 -5.62 12.43
C GLY A 169 20.17 -4.36 12.04
N ALA A 170 19.72 -3.64 10.99
CA ALA A 170 20.37 -2.42 10.53
C ALA A 170 19.76 -1.15 11.16
N VAL A 171 18.48 -1.20 11.52
CA VAL A 171 17.74 -0.07 12.10
C VAL A 171 17.70 -0.22 13.62
N ARG A 172 18.25 0.76 14.34
CA ARG A 172 18.27 0.74 15.81
C ARG A 172 16.95 1.28 16.38
N PRO A 173 16.45 0.72 17.50
CA PRO A 173 15.23 1.19 18.16
C PRO A 173 15.47 2.42 19.05
N ASP A 174 16.27 3.39 18.58
CA ASP A 174 16.58 4.60 19.34
C ASP A 174 15.35 5.54 19.34
N ALA A 175 14.89 5.96 20.52
CA ALA A 175 13.73 6.82 20.66
C ALA A 175 13.99 8.23 20.07
N ASP A 176 13.03 8.79 19.34
CA ASP A 176 13.00 10.19 18.91
C ASP A 176 12.17 11.01 19.92
N PRO A 177 12.77 11.87 20.76
CA PRO A 177 12.03 12.65 21.75
C PRO A 177 10.94 13.55 21.13
N ARG A 178 11.17 14.10 19.92
CA ARG A 178 10.18 14.93 19.23
C ARG A 178 9.02 14.09 18.67
N GLY A 179 9.29 12.87 18.21
CA GLY A 179 8.25 11.94 17.80
C GLY A 179 7.39 11.49 18.98
N LEU A 180 8.01 11.26 20.13
CA LEU A 180 7.31 10.95 21.38
C LEU A 180 6.46 12.14 21.87
N ASP A 181 7.01 13.36 21.82
CA ASP A 181 6.28 14.58 22.18
C ASP A 181 5.02 14.75 21.32
N HIS A 182 5.12 14.56 19.99
CA HIS A 182 3.94 14.58 19.09
C HIS A 182 2.93 13.52 19.48
N LEU A 183 3.37 12.28 19.76
CA LEU A 183 2.48 11.19 20.13
C LEU A 183 1.70 11.49 21.41
N PHE A 184 2.34 12.05 22.44
CA PHE A 184 1.69 12.38 23.70
C PHE A 184 0.87 13.68 23.64
N THR A 185 1.21 14.61 22.75
CA THR A 185 0.46 15.87 22.59
C THR A 185 -0.78 15.72 21.72
N PHE A 186 -0.65 15.03 20.58
CA PHE A 186 -1.71 14.91 19.57
C PHE A 186 -2.39 13.54 19.52
N PHE A 187 -1.92 12.57 20.32
CA PHE A 187 -2.31 11.16 20.24
C PHE A 187 -2.11 10.54 18.85
N ALA A 188 -1.31 11.17 18.01
CA ALA A 188 -1.00 10.76 16.64
C ALA A 188 0.39 11.27 16.22
N LEU A 189 0.93 10.64 15.19
CA LEU A 189 2.11 11.14 14.48
C LEU A 189 1.62 11.99 13.30
N SER A 190 1.70 13.31 13.43
CA SER A 190 1.15 14.28 12.49
C SER A 190 2.03 14.55 11.26
N SER A 191 3.09 13.79 11.06
CA SER A 191 4.05 13.97 9.96
C SER A 191 4.74 12.66 9.62
N ARG A 192 5.69 12.72 8.67
CA ARG A 192 6.58 11.59 8.36
C ARG A 192 7.45 11.12 9.56
N ARG A 193 7.56 11.95 10.62
CA ARG A 193 8.33 11.61 11.82
C ARG A 193 7.65 10.49 12.61
N THR A 194 8.44 9.55 13.11
CA THR A 194 7.99 8.49 14.00
C THR A 194 8.57 8.63 15.41
N ALA A 195 8.17 7.76 16.32
CA ALA A 195 8.77 7.68 17.65
C ALA A 195 10.22 7.15 17.66
N PHE A 196 10.77 6.77 16.50
CA PHE A 196 12.10 6.19 16.36
C PHE A 196 12.99 7.06 15.47
N LYS A 197 14.22 7.34 15.93
CA LYS A 197 15.20 8.14 15.17
C LYS A 197 15.54 7.49 13.84
N GLY A 198 15.54 8.30 12.77
CA GLY A 198 15.92 7.84 11.43
C GLY A 198 14.90 6.92 10.76
N VAL A 199 13.74 6.69 11.39
CA VAL A 199 12.60 5.99 10.79
C VAL A 199 11.54 7.01 10.40
N GLN A 200 11.10 6.98 9.15
CA GLN A 200 10.09 7.86 8.60
C GLN A 200 8.87 7.06 8.13
N ALA A 201 7.68 7.62 8.29
CA ALA A 201 6.51 7.16 7.57
C ALA A 201 6.53 7.76 6.16
N LEU A 202 6.19 6.99 5.14
CA LEU A 202 5.84 7.56 3.84
C LEU A 202 4.51 8.28 4.00
N GLU A 203 4.43 9.53 3.56
CA GLU A 203 3.21 10.34 3.73
C GLU A 203 2.04 9.79 2.90
N PRO A 204 0.78 9.96 3.34
CA PRO A 204 -0.39 9.65 2.53
C PRO A 204 -0.35 10.38 1.19
N GLY A 205 -0.82 9.75 0.11
CA GLY A 205 -0.80 10.34 -1.22
C GLY A 205 0.59 10.56 -1.82
N HIS A 206 1.63 9.87 -1.27
CA HIS A 206 3.00 9.98 -1.74
C HIS A 206 3.57 8.64 -2.18
N TYR A 207 4.63 8.72 -2.97
CA TYR A 207 5.50 7.59 -3.28
C TYR A 207 6.97 8.00 -3.20
N LEU A 208 7.83 7.02 -2.89
CA LEU A 208 9.27 7.15 -2.91
C LEU A 208 9.80 6.49 -4.18
N ARG A 209 10.47 7.29 -5.02
CA ARG A 209 11.14 6.82 -6.24
C ARG A 209 12.63 6.67 -5.98
N ILE A 210 13.18 5.53 -6.36
CA ILE A 210 14.61 5.23 -6.30
C ILE A 210 15.01 4.71 -7.67
N GLU A 211 15.95 5.38 -8.33
CA GLU A 211 16.52 4.96 -9.61
C GLU A 211 17.93 4.45 -9.38
N LEU A 212 18.10 3.13 -9.49
CA LEU A 212 19.39 2.48 -9.26
C LEU A 212 20.35 2.79 -10.40
N PRO A 213 21.62 3.12 -10.09
CA PRO A 213 22.56 3.52 -11.11
C PRO A 213 22.94 2.36 -12.02
N GLN A 214 22.99 2.59 -13.34
CA GLN A 214 23.46 1.65 -14.35
C GLN A 214 25.00 1.50 -14.36
N GLY A 215 25.72 2.20 -13.46
CA GLY A 215 27.18 2.22 -13.41
C GLY A 215 27.74 2.52 -12.01
N ARG A 216 28.65 3.51 -11.94
CA ARG A 216 29.19 4.00 -10.66
C ARG A 216 28.31 5.11 -10.10
N GLY A 217 28.06 5.11 -8.80
CA GLY A 217 27.27 6.12 -8.11
C GLY A 217 26.33 5.51 -7.07
N LEU A 218 25.59 6.38 -6.42
CA LEU A 218 24.55 6.00 -5.46
C LEU A 218 23.23 6.65 -5.86
N ALA A 219 22.15 5.88 -5.82
CA ALA A 219 20.82 6.40 -5.99
C ALA A 219 20.45 7.35 -4.83
N SER A 220 19.57 8.29 -5.11
CA SER A 220 18.97 9.16 -4.10
C SER A 220 17.47 8.92 -4.08
N PRO A 221 16.89 8.50 -2.94
CA PRO A 221 15.44 8.40 -2.82
C PRO A 221 14.78 9.77 -2.97
N VAL A 222 13.77 9.87 -3.84
CA VAL A 222 13.01 11.09 -4.09
C VAL A 222 11.56 10.82 -3.75
N GLU A 223 11.03 11.51 -2.76
CA GLU A 223 9.62 11.45 -2.39
C GLU A 223 8.83 12.40 -3.29
N ARG A 224 7.69 11.93 -3.80
CA ARG A 224 6.80 12.68 -4.68
C ARG A 224 5.36 12.55 -4.21
N LYS A 225 4.64 13.67 -4.18
CA LYS A 225 3.21 13.72 -3.93
C LYS A 225 2.47 13.47 -5.26
N TYR A 226 1.53 12.51 -5.27
CA TYR A 226 0.65 12.26 -6.40
C TYR A 226 -0.79 12.64 -6.13
N TRP A 227 -1.15 12.86 -4.86
CA TRP A 227 -2.50 13.25 -4.46
C TRP A 227 -2.48 14.04 -3.15
N ASP A 228 -3.42 14.97 -3.02
CA ASP A 228 -3.72 15.68 -1.78
C ASP A 228 -5.22 16.01 -1.72
N PHE A 229 -5.71 16.41 -0.55
CA PHE A 229 -7.04 16.98 -0.43
C PHE A 229 -7.05 18.39 -1.06
N ASP A 230 -8.05 18.62 -1.89
CA ASP A 230 -8.41 19.95 -2.37
C ASP A 230 -9.61 20.44 -1.55
N PHE A 231 -9.33 21.31 -0.58
CA PHE A 231 -10.38 21.91 0.25
C PHE A 231 -10.80 23.22 -0.39
N PRO A 232 -12.13 23.43 -0.62
CA PRO A 232 -12.60 24.69 -1.15
C PRO A 232 -12.30 25.84 -0.19
N ASP A 233 -12.03 27.02 -0.74
CA ASP A 233 -11.91 28.24 0.04
C ASP A 233 -13.28 28.69 0.60
N TRP A 234 -13.26 29.59 1.57
CA TRP A 234 -14.47 30.16 2.12
C TRP A 234 -15.26 30.89 1.02
N GLY A 235 -16.49 30.45 0.79
CA GLY A 235 -17.38 30.99 -0.25
C GLY A 235 -17.48 30.10 -1.49
N ASP A 236 -16.69 29.04 -1.58
CA ASP A 236 -16.73 28.04 -2.65
C ASP A 236 -17.41 26.72 -2.21
N GLU A 237 -18.28 26.79 -1.21
CA GLU A 237 -19.04 25.64 -0.72
C GLU A 237 -20.03 25.15 -1.79
N LEU A 238 -20.37 23.87 -1.71
CA LEU A 238 -21.35 23.28 -2.63
C LEU A 238 -22.71 23.96 -2.46
N ASP A 239 -23.23 24.54 -3.54
CA ASP A 239 -24.59 25.03 -3.62
C ASP A 239 -25.59 23.87 -3.77
N GLY A 240 -26.75 23.98 -3.11
CA GLY A 240 -27.85 23.04 -3.20
C GLY A 240 -28.74 23.09 -1.98
N ASP A 241 -29.98 22.63 -2.13
CA ASP A 241 -30.82 22.41 -0.97
C ASP A 241 -30.39 21.12 -0.22
N VAL A 242 -30.83 21.00 1.03
CA VAL A 242 -30.45 19.89 1.92
C VAL A 242 -30.83 18.54 1.33
N GLU A 243 -31.95 18.43 0.61
CA GLU A 243 -32.42 17.18 0.01
C GLU A 243 -31.48 16.73 -1.11
N GLN A 244 -31.13 17.62 -2.03
CA GLN A 244 -30.19 17.36 -3.13
C GLN A 244 -28.79 16.97 -2.61
N LEU A 245 -28.27 17.66 -1.62
CA LEU A 245 -26.98 17.36 -1.01
C LEU A 245 -27.00 16.01 -0.29
N THR A 246 -28.12 15.69 0.39
CA THR A 246 -28.31 14.40 1.05
C THR A 246 -28.34 13.24 0.05
N ASP A 247 -29.07 13.38 -1.06
CA ASP A 247 -29.14 12.36 -2.12
C ASP A 247 -27.77 12.15 -2.77
N SER A 248 -27.05 13.23 -3.04
CA SER A 248 -25.70 13.17 -3.58
C SER A 248 -24.74 12.44 -2.63
N PHE A 249 -24.77 12.79 -1.35
CA PHE A 249 -23.98 12.12 -0.32
C PHE A 249 -24.33 10.64 -0.23
N GLN A 250 -25.63 10.29 -0.18
CA GLN A 250 -26.09 8.92 -0.13
C GLN A 250 -25.56 8.09 -1.30
N SER A 251 -25.66 8.63 -2.52
CA SER A 251 -25.17 7.94 -3.73
C SER A 251 -23.67 7.67 -3.68
N VAL A 252 -22.85 8.65 -3.26
CA VAL A 252 -21.40 8.49 -3.11
C VAL A 252 -21.07 7.47 -2.01
N PHE A 253 -21.78 7.55 -0.88
CA PHE A 253 -21.55 6.67 0.26
C PHE A 253 -21.92 5.21 -0.06
N GLU A 254 -23.07 4.97 -0.70
CA GLU A 254 -23.49 3.63 -1.14
C GLU A 254 -22.46 2.99 -2.07
N ARG A 255 -21.99 3.74 -3.08
CA ARG A 255 -20.94 3.27 -3.98
C ARG A 255 -19.64 2.99 -3.24
N ALA A 256 -19.27 3.83 -2.28
CA ALA A 256 -18.07 3.62 -1.48
C ALA A 256 -18.13 2.38 -0.60
N VAL A 257 -19.31 2.02 -0.11
CA VAL A 257 -19.54 0.78 0.65
C VAL A 257 -19.58 -0.42 -0.30
N ASP A 258 -20.29 -0.34 -1.42
CA ASP A 258 -20.46 -1.42 -2.40
C ASP A 258 -19.12 -1.98 -2.88
N ILE A 259 -18.23 -1.12 -3.34
CA ILE A 259 -16.92 -1.54 -3.87
C ILE A 259 -16.02 -2.21 -2.81
N ARG A 260 -16.31 -2.01 -1.52
CA ARG A 260 -15.58 -2.63 -0.39
C ARG A 260 -16.16 -3.97 0.06
N LEU A 261 -17.29 -4.39 -0.52
CA LEU A 261 -17.87 -5.71 -0.28
C LEU A 261 -17.31 -6.79 -1.23
N ARG A 262 -16.47 -6.40 -2.18
CA ARG A 262 -15.81 -7.30 -3.13
C ARG A 262 -14.71 -8.08 -2.43
N ALA A 263 -14.93 -9.36 -2.16
CA ALA A 263 -13.95 -10.26 -1.56
C ALA A 263 -14.32 -11.72 -1.87
N ASP A 264 -13.31 -12.60 -1.95
CA ASP A 264 -13.50 -14.05 -2.09
C ASP A 264 -13.74 -14.74 -0.73
N VAL A 265 -13.79 -13.98 0.34
CA VAL A 265 -14.06 -14.42 1.72
C VAL A 265 -15.29 -13.69 2.29
N PRO A 266 -15.94 -14.22 3.34
CA PRO A 266 -17.05 -13.53 3.99
C PRO A 266 -16.63 -12.15 4.53
N VAL A 267 -17.39 -11.12 4.15
CA VAL A 267 -17.23 -9.77 4.69
C VAL A 267 -18.10 -9.62 5.93
N VAL A 268 -17.52 -9.08 7.00
CA VAL A 268 -18.18 -8.83 8.27
C VAL A 268 -17.97 -7.38 8.72
N GLY A 269 -18.87 -6.82 9.51
CA GLY A 269 -18.76 -5.46 10.01
C GLY A 269 -18.54 -5.40 11.51
N TYR A 270 -17.76 -4.42 11.98
CA TYR A 270 -17.71 -4.09 13.40
C TYR A 270 -18.81 -3.08 13.75
N LEU A 271 -19.67 -3.42 14.72
CA LEU A 271 -20.74 -2.55 15.20
C LEU A 271 -20.41 -2.03 16.59
N SER A 272 -19.79 -0.85 16.64
CA SER A 272 -19.37 -0.23 17.91
C SER A 272 -20.51 0.37 18.75
N GLY A 273 -21.76 0.39 18.21
CA GLY A 273 -22.91 1.08 18.80
C GLY A 273 -22.97 2.58 18.46
N GLY A 274 -22.01 3.11 17.73
CA GLY A 274 -22.00 4.49 17.23
C GLY A 274 -22.79 4.64 15.92
N VAL A 275 -23.17 5.89 15.61
CA VAL A 275 -23.93 6.23 14.40
C VAL A 275 -23.19 5.82 13.13
N ASP A 276 -21.88 6.07 13.05
CA ASP A 276 -21.08 5.81 11.84
C ASP A 276 -21.04 4.31 11.52
N SER A 277 -20.73 3.46 12.51
CA SER A 277 -20.67 2.00 12.30
C SER A 277 -22.05 1.42 11.96
N ALA A 278 -23.11 1.94 12.58
CA ALA A 278 -24.48 1.54 12.28
C ALA A 278 -24.89 1.94 10.86
N PHE A 279 -24.53 3.15 10.42
CA PHE A 279 -24.82 3.66 9.08
C PHE A 279 -24.07 2.88 8.00
N VAL A 280 -22.77 2.60 8.21
CA VAL A 280 -21.97 1.75 7.30
C VAL A 280 -22.60 0.37 7.16
N LEU A 281 -22.95 -0.27 8.28
CA LEU A 281 -23.48 -1.64 8.27
C LEU A 281 -24.89 -1.73 7.66
N ALA A 282 -25.77 -0.76 7.94
CA ALA A 282 -27.09 -0.65 7.33
C ALA A 282 -26.98 -0.46 5.82
N THR A 283 -26.08 0.41 5.37
CA THR A 283 -25.80 0.62 3.93
C THR A 283 -25.24 -0.65 3.30
N ALA A 284 -24.29 -1.34 3.94
CA ALA A 284 -23.73 -2.59 3.44
C ALA A 284 -24.81 -3.67 3.27
N ALA A 285 -25.71 -3.81 4.24
CA ALA A 285 -26.84 -4.77 4.14
C ALA A 285 -27.79 -4.41 3.01
N ARG A 286 -28.10 -3.12 2.81
CA ARG A 286 -28.96 -2.63 1.74
C ARG A 286 -28.33 -2.89 0.34
N VAL A 287 -27.08 -2.53 0.17
CA VAL A 287 -26.35 -2.69 -1.11
C VAL A 287 -26.15 -4.17 -1.45
N ALA A 288 -25.79 -4.99 -0.46
CA ALA A 288 -25.63 -6.44 -0.64
C ALA A 288 -26.96 -7.19 -0.84
N GLY A 289 -28.12 -6.55 -0.56
CA GLY A 289 -29.46 -7.21 -0.61
C GLY A 289 -29.63 -8.33 0.43
N ARG A 290 -28.77 -8.39 1.44
CA ARG A 290 -28.78 -9.41 2.51
C ARG A 290 -28.14 -8.86 3.79
N PRO A 291 -28.47 -9.43 4.96
CA PRO A 291 -27.79 -9.07 6.21
C PRO A 291 -26.26 -9.30 6.10
N VAL A 292 -25.49 -8.36 6.60
CA VAL A 292 -24.03 -8.48 6.76
C VAL A 292 -23.76 -8.88 8.21
N PRO A 293 -23.07 -9.99 8.48
CA PRO A 293 -22.72 -10.40 9.84
C PRO A 293 -21.93 -9.30 10.55
N SER A 294 -22.20 -9.10 11.84
CA SER A 294 -21.55 -8.06 12.65
C SER A 294 -21.17 -8.55 14.03
N PHE A 295 -20.17 -7.88 14.64
CA PHE A 295 -19.66 -8.14 15.98
C PHE A 295 -19.61 -6.87 16.80
#